data_c307f4bef8dc087006fcc3786c865147
#
_entry.id   c307f4bef8dc087006fcc3786c865147
#
_cell.length_a   1.000
_cell.length_b   1.000
_cell.length_c   1.000
_cell.angle_alpha   90.00
_cell.angle_beta   90.00
_cell.angle_gamma   90.00
#
_symmetry.space_group_name_H-M   'P 1'
#
loop_
_entity.id
_entity.type
_entity.pdbx_description
1 polymer ?
#
loop_
_entity_poly.entity_id
_entity_poly.type
_entity_poly.pdbx_seq_one_letter_code
_entity_poly.pdbx_strand_id
1 'polypeptide(L)'
;METGSILERLMSSVMTELSDKRRVHTLGVRDTALALADRYGADPGKAEIAALAHDLYRGLRGEELNKTVKELGLPDKYLDNPNLAHGKIAAIMLEKKYGVEDRDVLNAVSYHTTGRAGMSTLEKVVFLADAIEPGRNYPGVEEVREAAEKGLDEGCLRSMLGTIEHVQDQGAYLDEDTIEAAEFLKENK
;
A
#
# COMPACT_ATOMS: atom_id res chain seq x y z
N MET A 1 3.22 27.52 9.65
CA MET A 1 3.55 26.20 10.24
C MET A 1 2.22 25.49 10.48
N GLU A 2 1.98 24.38 9.82
CA GLU A 2 0.75 23.61 10.03
C GLU A 2 0.78 23.00 11.44
N THR A 3 -0.08 23.50 12.33
CA THR A 3 -0.14 23.14 13.76
C THR A 3 -1.16 22.02 14.03
N GLY A 4 -1.21 21.00 13.17
CA GLY A 4 -2.06 19.82 13.38
C GLY A 4 -1.22 18.57 13.68
N SER A 5 -1.85 17.56 14.28
CA SER A 5 -1.26 16.23 14.40
C SER A 5 -0.98 15.63 13.01
N ILE A 6 -0.09 14.64 12.91
CA ILE A 6 0.19 13.95 11.63
C ILE A 6 -1.11 13.43 11.01
N LEU A 7 -1.99 12.84 11.81
CA LEU A 7 -3.28 12.32 11.34
C LEU A 7 -4.21 13.41 10.80
N GLU A 8 -4.31 14.56 11.46
CA GLU A 8 -5.12 15.69 10.97
C GLU A 8 -4.59 16.22 9.63
N ARG A 9 -3.28 16.33 9.48
CA ARG A 9 -2.64 16.77 8.24
C ARG A 9 -2.84 15.77 7.12
N LEU A 10 -2.68 14.46 7.39
CA LEU A 10 -2.94 13.40 6.40
C LEU A 10 -4.40 13.36 6.00
N MET A 11 -5.33 13.45 6.96
CA MET A 11 -6.76 13.51 6.68
C MET A 11 -7.11 14.73 5.82
N SER A 12 -6.53 15.90 6.12
CA SER A 12 -6.71 17.09 5.28
C SER A 12 -6.25 16.84 3.84
N SER A 13 -5.07 16.23 3.64
CA SER A 13 -4.58 15.92 2.29
C SER A 13 -5.47 14.89 1.58
N VAL A 14 -5.93 13.87 2.26
CA VAL A 14 -6.91 12.90 1.71
C VAL A 14 -8.17 13.62 1.23
N MET A 15 -8.68 14.56 2.03
CA MET A 15 -9.93 15.28 1.72
C MET A 15 -9.77 16.32 0.60
N THR A 16 -8.59 16.89 0.41
CA THR A 16 -8.39 18.02 -0.52
C THR A 16 -7.62 17.65 -1.78
N GLU A 17 -6.71 16.67 -1.73
CA GLU A 17 -5.81 16.32 -2.84
C GLU A 17 -6.30 15.11 -3.64
N LEU A 18 -7.13 14.22 -3.03
CA LEU A 18 -7.62 13.03 -3.71
C LEU A 18 -8.98 13.25 -4.40
N SER A 19 -9.18 12.58 -5.54
CA SER A 19 -10.49 12.49 -6.18
C SER A 19 -11.52 11.78 -5.28
N ASP A 20 -12.82 12.03 -5.48
CA ASP A 20 -13.88 11.42 -4.67
C ASP A 20 -13.77 9.89 -4.60
N LYS A 21 -13.54 9.26 -5.75
CA LYS A 21 -13.35 7.80 -5.81
C LYS A 21 -12.16 7.33 -4.96
N ARG A 22 -11.04 8.05 -5.05
CA ARG A 22 -9.81 7.70 -4.35
C ARG A 22 -9.95 7.97 -2.85
N ARG A 23 -10.66 9.03 -2.48
CA ARG A 23 -11.00 9.37 -1.09
C ARG A 23 -11.82 8.27 -0.42
N VAL A 24 -12.90 7.82 -1.07
CA VAL A 24 -13.73 6.72 -0.57
C VAL A 24 -12.90 5.46 -0.36
N HIS A 25 -12.07 5.11 -1.35
CA HIS A 25 -11.15 3.98 -1.27
C HIS A 25 -10.19 4.13 -0.08
N THR A 26 -9.48 5.24 0.04
CA THR A 26 -8.49 5.46 1.12
C THR A 26 -9.12 5.38 2.51
N LEU A 27 -10.33 5.90 2.68
CA LEU A 27 -11.07 5.77 3.93
C LEU A 27 -11.51 4.32 4.19
N GLY A 28 -11.91 3.59 3.16
CA GLY A 28 -12.20 2.15 3.26
C GLY A 28 -10.96 1.33 3.65
N VAL A 29 -9.79 1.65 3.06
CA VAL A 29 -8.50 1.04 3.44
C VAL A 29 -8.16 1.34 4.90
N ARG A 30 -8.33 2.59 5.35
CA ARG A 30 -8.10 2.97 6.75
C ARG A 30 -8.96 2.13 7.71
N ASP A 31 -10.25 2.06 7.47
CA ASP A 31 -11.18 1.34 8.34
C ASP A 31 -10.87 -0.17 8.36
N THR A 32 -10.53 -0.74 7.21
CA THR A 32 -10.11 -2.15 7.09
C THR A 32 -8.78 -2.39 7.78
N ALA A 33 -7.79 -1.48 7.62
CA ALA A 33 -6.49 -1.60 8.28
C ALA A 33 -6.60 -1.53 9.81
N LEU A 34 -7.47 -0.67 10.35
CA LEU A 34 -7.74 -0.60 11.78
C LEU A 34 -8.35 -1.92 12.31
N ALA A 35 -9.31 -2.50 11.59
CA ALA A 35 -9.91 -3.77 11.95
C ALA A 35 -8.89 -4.94 11.91
N LEU A 36 -8.04 -4.97 10.88
CA LEU A 36 -6.98 -5.97 10.77
C LEU A 36 -5.88 -5.74 11.84
N ALA A 37 -5.53 -4.49 12.15
CA ALA A 37 -4.57 -4.17 13.19
C ALA A 37 -5.03 -4.66 14.57
N ASP A 38 -6.30 -4.44 14.93
CA ASP A 38 -6.92 -4.97 16.15
C ASP A 38 -6.85 -6.50 16.19
N ARG A 39 -7.22 -7.15 15.08
CA ARG A 39 -7.26 -8.62 14.97
C ARG A 39 -5.88 -9.28 15.06
N TYR A 40 -4.86 -8.66 14.46
CA TYR A 40 -3.53 -9.26 14.31
C TYR A 40 -2.45 -8.61 15.18
N GLY A 41 -2.82 -7.68 16.07
CA GLY A 41 -1.93 -7.08 17.06
C GLY A 41 -0.93 -6.08 16.46
N ALA A 42 -1.25 -5.40 15.36
CA ALA A 42 -0.49 -4.25 14.89
C ALA A 42 -0.90 -2.98 15.63
N ASP A 43 -0.01 -1.99 15.67
CA ASP A 43 -0.32 -0.68 16.27
C ASP A 43 -1.38 0.07 15.41
N PRO A 44 -2.57 0.39 15.97
CA PRO A 44 -3.63 1.02 15.20
C PRO A 44 -3.29 2.44 14.74
N GLY A 45 -2.49 3.19 15.50
CA GLY A 45 -2.06 4.54 15.12
C GLY A 45 -1.10 4.49 13.91
N LYS A 46 -0.18 3.53 13.89
CA LYS A 46 0.69 3.29 12.75
C LYS A 46 -0.09 2.81 11.51
N ALA A 47 -1.05 1.91 11.72
CA ALA A 47 -1.93 1.41 10.64
C ALA A 47 -2.75 2.55 10.02
N GLU A 48 -3.31 3.44 10.82
CA GLU A 48 -4.08 4.59 10.36
C GLU A 48 -3.22 5.57 9.55
N ILE A 49 -2.01 5.91 10.04
CA ILE A 49 -1.07 6.77 9.32
C ILE A 49 -0.70 6.15 7.96
N ALA A 50 -0.32 4.88 7.94
CA ALA A 50 0.08 4.21 6.71
C ALA A 50 -1.09 4.10 5.71
N ALA A 51 -2.27 3.73 6.17
CA ALA A 51 -3.46 3.62 5.34
C ALA A 51 -3.90 4.97 4.72
N LEU A 52 -3.83 6.07 5.47
CA LEU A 52 -4.14 7.40 4.94
C LEU A 52 -3.11 7.89 3.91
N ALA A 53 -1.84 7.49 4.07
CA ALA A 53 -0.75 7.96 3.22
C ALA A 53 -0.55 7.15 1.93
N HIS A 54 -0.93 5.86 1.90
CA HIS A 54 -0.51 4.91 0.87
C HIS A 54 -0.74 5.39 -0.57
N ASP A 55 -1.85 6.02 -0.84
CA ASP A 55 -2.32 6.41 -2.19
C ASP A 55 -2.26 7.92 -2.48
N LEU A 56 -1.67 8.76 -1.58
CA LEU A 56 -1.63 10.22 -1.77
C LEU A 56 -0.97 10.64 -3.09
N TYR A 57 -0.02 9.86 -3.60
CA TYR A 57 0.69 10.14 -4.85
C TYR A 57 0.24 9.26 -6.02
N ARG A 58 -0.88 8.56 -5.87
CA ARG A 58 -1.43 7.64 -6.89
C ARG A 58 -1.86 8.35 -8.17
N GLY A 59 -2.08 9.65 -8.12
CA GLY A 59 -2.49 10.50 -9.24
C GLY A 59 -1.39 10.89 -10.21
N LEU A 60 -0.12 10.83 -9.82
CA LEU A 60 1.01 11.23 -10.67
C LEU A 60 1.11 10.41 -11.96
N ARG A 61 1.32 11.08 -13.09
CA ARG A 61 1.39 10.45 -14.42
C ARG A 61 2.40 11.17 -15.32
N GLY A 62 2.87 10.44 -16.34
CA GLY A 62 3.67 10.98 -17.43
C GLY A 62 4.88 11.78 -16.97
N GLU A 63 5.05 12.99 -17.50
CA GLU A 63 6.21 13.82 -17.22
C GLU A 63 6.35 14.21 -15.73
N GLU A 64 5.24 14.49 -15.06
CA GLU A 64 5.24 14.83 -13.63
C GLU A 64 5.72 13.63 -12.78
N LEU A 65 5.24 12.43 -13.08
CA LEU A 65 5.71 11.20 -12.43
C LEU A 65 7.22 11.01 -12.63
N ASN A 66 7.68 11.08 -13.88
CA ASN A 66 9.08 10.84 -14.23
C ASN A 66 10.02 11.88 -13.61
N LYS A 67 9.58 13.13 -13.57
CA LYS A 67 10.30 14.19 -12.86
C LYS A 67 10.42 13.87 -11.38
N THR A 68 9.31 13.51 -10.72
CA THR A 68 9.30 13.15 -9.30
C THR A 68 10.19 11.95 -9.00
N VAL A 69 10.13 10.90 -9.81
CA VAL A 69 11.00 9.71 -9.69
C VAL A 69 12.48 10.11 -9.70
N LYS A 70 12.89 10.96 -10.65
CA LYS A 70 14.28 11.43 -10.78
C LYS A 70 14.69 12.34 -9.61
N GLU A 71 13.84 13.29 -9.20
CA GLU A 71 14.12 14.21 -8.10
C GLU A 71 14.26 13.50 -6.76
N LEU A 72 13.54 12.39 -6.57
CA LEU A 72 13.64 11.56 -5.37
C LEU A 72 14.74 10.50 -5.44
N GLY A 73 15.44 10.38 -6.57
CA GLY A 73 16.51 9.40 -6.76
C GLY A 73 16.02 7.95 -6.79
N LEU A 74 14.77 7.73 -7.20
CA LEU A 74 14.21 6.39 -7.34
C LEU A 74 14.76 5.69 -8.58
N PRO A 75 14.89 4.34 -8.57
CA PRO A 75 15.33 3.55 -9.72
C PRO A 75 14.49 3.76 -11.00
N ASP A 76 15.12 3.60 -12.15
CA ASP A 76 14.48 3.80 -13.46
C ASP A 76 13.29 2.87 -13.72
N LYS A 77 13.18 1.72 -13.03
CA LYS A 77 12.03 0.81 -13.13
C LYS A 77 10.70 1.47 -12.74
N TYR A 78 10.74 2.63 -12.07
CA TYR A 78 9.56 3.40 -11.69
C TYR A 78 9.16 4.49 -12.70
N LEU A 79 10.01 4.77 -13.71
CA LEU A 79 9.67 5.68 -14.81
C LEU A 79 8.51 5.09 -15.62
N ASP A 80 7.55 5.93 -15.99
CA ASP A 80 6.33 5.55 -16.71
C ASP A 80 5.49 4.44 -16.02
N ASN A 81 5.82 4.10 -14.78
CA ASN A 81 5.15 3.07 -14.00
C ASN A 81 4.48 3.61 -12.73
N PRO A 82 3.34 4.31 -12.87
CA PRO A 82 2.63 4.91 -11.73
C PRO A 82 2.12 3.87 -10.73
N ASN A 83 1.92 2.62 -11.17
CA ASN A 83 1.43 1.54 -10.30
C ASN A 83 2.47 1.13 -9.25
N LEU A 84 3.73 1.13 -9.61
CA LEU A 84 4.83 0.75 -8.70
C LEU A 84 5.43 1.97 -7.99
N ALA A 85 5.47 3.13 -8.66
CA ALA A 85 6.15 4.32 -8.15
C ALA A 85 5.41 4.98 -6.99
N HIS A 86 4.08 4.99 -7.00
CA HIS A 86 3.32 5.84 -6.07
C HIS A 86 3.56 5.51 -4.59
N GLY A 87 3.66 4.23 -4.22
CA GLY A 87 3.93 3.83 -2.84
C GLY A 87 5.34 4.24 -2.39
N LYS A 88 6.34 4.13 -3.27
CA LYS A 88 7.71 4.56 -3.00
C LYS A 88 7.77 6.10 -2.82
N ILE A 89 7.10 6.84 -3.69
CA ILE A 89 6.98 8.31 -3.60
C ILE A 89 6.24 8.68 -2.31
N ALA A 90 5.12 8.03 -2.01
CA ALA A 90 4.32 8.31 -0.82
C ALA A 90 5.12 8.12 0.47
N ALA A 91 5.91 7.03 0.58
CA ALA A 91 6.75 6.78 1.74
C ALA A 91 7.82 7.86 1.96
N ILE A 92 8.53 8.26 0.89
CA ILE A 92 9.53 9.34 0.96
C ILE A 92 8.87 10.67 1.33
N MET A 93 7.72 10.98 0.77
CA MET A 93 7.01 12.22 1.06
C MET A 93 6.37 12.22 2.46
N LEU A 94 5.97 11.05 2.96
CA LEU A 94 5.51 10.88 4.34
C LEU A 94 6.62 11.24 5.34
N GLU A 95 7.85 10.79 5.09
CA GLU A 95 9.02 11.18 5.87
C GLU A 95 9.31 12.69 5.73
N LYS A 96 9.44 13.20 4.50
CA LYS A 96 9.87 14.58 4.24
C LYS A 96 8.81 15.65 4.60
N LYS A 97 7.55 15.42 4.24
CA LYS A 97 6.47 16.42 4.38
C LYS A 97 5.77 16.32 5.74
N TYR A 98 5.60 15.11 6.27
CA TYR A 98 4.83 14.88 7.49
C TYR A 98 5.70 14.58 8.72
N GLY A 99 7.00 14.33 8.53
CA GLY A 99 7.94 14.06 9.62
C GLY A 99 7.79 12.69 10.25
N VAL A 100 7.25 11.71 9.52
CA VAL A 100 7.16 10.33 9.99
C VAL A 100 8.51 9.64 9.80
N GLU A 101 9.16 9.23 10.90
CA GLU A 101 10.46 8.58 10.88
C GLU A 101 10.39 7.07 11.17
N ASP A 102 9.21 6.58 11.57
CA ASP A 102 9.00 5.16 11.89
C ASP A 102 9.13 4.31 10.63
N ARG A 103 10.18 3.47 10.60
CA ARG A 103 10.52 2.64 9.45
C ARG A 103 9.46 1.61 9.11
N ASP A 104 8.72 1.12 10.11
CA ASP A 104 7.65 0.16 9.89
C ASP A 104 6.48 0.81 9.13
N VAL A 105 6.09 2.03 9.51
CA VAL A 105 5.09 2.83 8.80
C VAL A 105 5.55 3.16 7.38
N LEU A 106 6.80 3.62 7.21
CA LEU A 106 7.35 3.95 5.90
C LEU A 106 7.40 2.73 4.97
N ASN A 107 7.78 1.56 5.50
CA ASN A 107 7.78 0.31 4.74
C ASN A 107 6.37 -0.12 4.38
N ALA A 108 5.40 -0.04 5.31
CA ALA A 108 4.01 -0.37 5.02
C ALA A 108 3.45 0.47 3.86
N VAL A 109 3.76 1.77 3.80
CA VAL A 109 3.40 2.64 2.68
C VAL A 109 4.19 2.28 1.41
N SER A 110 5.51 2.08 1.52
CA SER A 110 6.40 1.80 0.38
C SER A 110 6.06 0.51 -0.36
N TYR A 111 5.67 -0.52 0.37
CA TYR A 111 5.47 -1.88 -0.14
C TYR A 111 4.00 -2.31 -0.20
N HIS A 112 3.04 -1.40 0.02
CA HIS A 112 1.62 -1.77 0.00
C HIS A 112 1.12 -2.34 -1.33
N THR A 113 1.80 -2.06 -2.44
CA THR A 113 1.43 -2.56 -3.77
C THR A 113 2.08 -3.92 -4.09
N THR A 114 3.34 -4.08 -3.75
CA THR A 114 4.14 -5.26 -4.15
C THR A 114 4.26 -6.29 -3.03
N GLY A 115 4.21 -5.85 -1.78
CA GLY A 115 4.77 -6.61 -0.68
C GLY A 115 6.30 -6.63 -0.76
N ARG A 116 6.94 -7.39 0.12
CA ARG A 116 8.36 -7.77 0.11
C ARG A 116 8.58 -9.03 0.95
N ALA A 117 9.70 -9.71 0.78
CA ALA A 117 10.09 -10.78 1.69
C ALA A 117 10.23 -10.27 3.13
N GLY A 118 9.72 -11.01 4.10
CA GLY A 118 9.82 -10.67 5.52
C GLY A 118 9.02 -9.42 5.94
N MET A 119 7.85 -9.18 5.34
CA MET A 119 6.93 -8.11 5.80
C MET A 119 6.62 -8.24 7.28
N SER A 120 6.60 -7.10 7.99
CA SER A 120 6.07 -7.00 9.34
C SER A 120 4.55 -7.21 9.37
N THR A 121 3.97 -7.36 10.56
CA THR A 121 2.52 -7.42 10.73
C THR A 121 1.85 -6.16 10.19
N LEU A 122 2.42 -4.98 10.42
CA LEU A 122 1.89 -3.71 9.92
C LEU A 122 1.92 -3.63 8.38
N GLU A 123 3.03 -4.04 7.77
CA GLU A 123 3.14 -4.08 6.30
C GLU A 123 2.07 -5.00 5.69
N LYS A 124 1.87 -6.19 6.26
CA LYS A 124 0.83 -7.14 5.83
C LYS A 124 -0.58 -6.58 6.02
N VAL A 125 -0.84 -5.91 7.14
CA VAL A 125 -2.14 -5.27 7.43
C VAL A 125 -2.49 -4.23 6.36
N VAL A 126 -1.57 -3.33 6.04
CA VAL A 126 -1.82 -2.27 5.04
C VAL A 126 -1.94 -2.85 3.63
N PHE A 127 -1.06 -3.79 3.25
CA PHE A 127 -1.13 -4.50 1.98
C PHE A 127 -2.48 -5.21 1.79
N LEU A 128 -2.92 -5.96 2.79
CA LEU A 128 -4.17 -6.72 2.72
C LEU A 128 -5.39 -5.79 2.77
N ALA A 129 -5.37 -4.75 3.61
CA ALA A 129 -6.46 -3.77 3.69
C ALA A 129 -6.74 -3.10 2.35
N ASP A 130 -5.68 -2.71 1.60
CA ASP A 130 -5.83 -2.16 0.25
C ASP A 130 -6.46 -3.16 -0.72
N ALA A 131 -6.15 -4.45 -0.59
CA ALA A 131 -6.67 -5.49 -1.46
C ALA A 131 -8.14 -5.84 -1.19
N ILE A 132 -8.63 -5.74 0.07
CA ILE A 132 -9.94 -6.29 0.47
C ILE A 132 -10.96 -5.27 0.97
N GLU A 133 -10.61 -3.96 1.03
CA GLU A 133 -11.57 -2.95 1.51
C GLU A 133 -12.93 -3.09 0.80
N PRO A 134 -14.06 -2.73 1.44
CA PRO A 134 -15.40 -3.05 0.94
C PRO A 134 -15.71 -2.53 -0.47
N GLY A 135 -15.05 -1.45 -0.93
CA GLY A 135 -15.19 -0.90 -2.29
C GLY A 135 -14.45 -1.68 -3.37
N ARG A 136 -13.59 -2.63 -3.01
CA ARG A 136 -12.88 -3.46 -3.99
C ARG A 136 -13.82 -4.46 -4.66
N ASN A 137 -13.78 -4.43 -5.99
CA ASN A 137 -14.57 -5.32 -6.85
C ASN A 137 -13.74 -5.70 -8.08
N TYR A 138 -12.89 -6.70 -7.95
CA TYR A 138 -12.07 -7.27 -9.03
C TYR A 138 -12.19 -8.80 -9.01
N PRO A 139 -11.93 -9.51 -10.12
CA PRO A 139 -11.97 -10.97 -10.16
C PRO A 139 -11.04 -11.58 -9.12
N GLY A 140 -11.56 -12.44 -8.25
CA GLY A 140 -10.78 -13.09 -7.19
C GLY A 140 -10.76 -12.35 -5.85
N VAL A 141 -11.43 -11.20 -5.70
CA VAL A 141 -11.43 -10.46 -4.41
C VAL A 141 -12.09 -11.26 -3.28
N GLU A 142 -13.13 -12.03 -3.57
CA GLU A 142 -13.81 -12.84 -2.54
C GLU A 142 -12.91 -13.96 -2.03
N GLU A 143 -12.11 -14.58 -2.90
CA GLU A 143 -11.13 -15.60 -2.49
C GLU A 143 -10.02 -14.99 -1.60
N VAL A 144 -9.65 -13.71 -1.83
CA VAL A 144 -8.72 -13.00 -0.95
C VAL A 144 -9.37 -12.73 0.41
N ARG A 145 -10.64 -12.31 0.44
CA ARG A 145 -11.41 -12.10 1.68
C ARG A 145 -11.56 -13.40 2.48
N GLU A 146 -11.92 -14.51 1.81
CA GLU A 146 -12.00 -15.83 2.44
C GLU A 146 -10.65 -16.31 2.98
N ALA A 147 -9.55 -16.03 2.28
CA ALA A 147 -8.21 -16.36 2.75
C ALA A 147 -7.82 -15.49 3.96
N ALA A 148 -8.19 -14.20 3.96
CA ALA A 148 -7.97 -13.27 5.06
C ALA A 148 -8.72 -13.68 6.35
N GLU A 149 -9.85 -14.38 6.23
CA GLU A 149 -10.54 -14.95 7.41
C GLU A 149 -9.76 -16.12 8.05
N LYS A 150 -8.93 -16.83 7.28
CA LYS A 150 -8.11 -17.93 7.77
C LYS A 150 -6.84 -17.42 8.45
N GLY A 151 -6.24 -16.35 7.92
CA GLY A 151 -5.04 -15.74 8.48
C GLY A 151 -4.51 -14.58 7.65
N LEU A 152 -3.68 -13.75 8.29
CA LEU A 152 -3.09 -12.58 7.63
C LEU A 152 -2.17 -12.99 6.47
N ASP A 153 -1.35 -14.02 6.68
CA ASP A 153 -0.39 -14.52 5.70
C ASP A 153 -1.11 -15.21 4.53
N GLU A 154 -2.19 -15.95 4.81
CA GLU A 154 -3.03 -16.56 3.81
C GLU A 154 -3.69 -15.53 2.89
N GLY A 155 -4.24 -14.45 3.47
CA GLY A 155 -4.84 -13.35 2.74
C GLY A 155 -3.82 -12.63 1.85
N CYS A 156 -2.65 -12.28 2.41
CA CYS A 156 -1.55 -11.65 1.67
C CYS A 156 -1.07 -12.54 0.52
N LEU A 157 -0.81 -13.82 0.79
CA LEU A 157 -0.36 -14.77 -0.23
C LEU A 157 -1.39 -14.92 -1.35
N ARG A 158 -2.67 -15.09 -1.02
CA ARG A 158 -3.72 -15.21 -2.04
C ARG A 158 -3.80 -13.97 -2.93
N SER A 159 -3.70 -12.78 -2.33
CA SER A 159 -3.66 -11.50 -3.07
C SER A 159 -2.46 -11.41 -4.00
N MET A 160 -1.26 -11.76 -3.52
CA MET A 160 -0.03 -11.74 -4.33
C MET A 160 -0.11 -12.71 -5.50
N LEU A 161 -0.60 -13.92 -5.28
CA LEU A 161 -0.75 -14.91 -6.36
C LEU A 161 -1.71 -14.42 -7.45
N GLY A 162 -2.84 -13.80 -7.06
CA GLY A 162 -3.76 -13.19 -8.02
C GLY A 162 -3.14 -12.03 -8.80
N THR A 163 -2.31 -11.23 -8.14
CA THR A 163 -1.56 -10.14 -8.79
C THR A 163 -0.54 -10.69 -9.78
N ILE A 164 0.22 -11.73 -9.43
CA ILE A 164 1.20 -12.38 -10.31
C ILE A 164 0.51 -12.94 -11.56
N GLU A 165 -0.57 -13.69 -11.38
CA GLU A 165 -1.39 -14.21 -12.47
C GLU A 165 -1.87 -13.10 -13.41
N HIS A 166 -2.51 -12.07 -12.85
CA HIS A 166 -3.05 -10.95 -13.60
C HIS A 166 -1.97 -10.19 -14.40
N VAL A 167 -0.83 -9.90 -13.79
CA VAL A 167 0.26 -9.15 -14.44
C VAL A 167 0.89 -9.98 -15.56
N GLN A 168 1.04 -11.30 -15.36
CA GLN A 168 1.54 -12.22 -16.38
C GLN A 168 0.58 -12.33 -17.57
N ASP A 169 -0.72 -12.44 -17.32
CA ASP A 169 -1.75 -12.50 -18.37
C ASP A 169 -1.80 -11.22 -19.21
N GLN A 170 -1.49 -10.08 -18.62
CA GLN A 170 -1.39 -8.79 -19.32
C GLN A 170 -0.06 -8.60 -20.06
N GLY A 171 0.93 -9.49 -19.89
CA GLY A 171 2.29 -9.31 -20.42
C GLY A 171 2.98 -8.05 -19.87
N ALA A 172 2.58 -7.60 -18.66
CA ALA A 172 3.09 -6.41 -18.02
C ALA A 172 4.31 -6.72 -17.14
N TYR A 173 5.02 -5.67 -16.71
CA TYR A 173 6.16 -5.82 -15.82
C TYR A 173 5.71 -6.26 -14.42
N LEU A 174 6.21 -7.41 -13.98
CA LEU A 174 6.01 -7.94 -12.64
C LEU A 174 7.24 -7.59 -11.78
N ASP A 175 7.00 -6.88 -10.68
CA ASP A 175 8.08 -6.49 -9.76
C ASP A 175 8.60 -7.70 -8.96
N GLU A 176 9.92 -7.81 -8.83
CA GLU A 176 10.60 -8.89 -8.11
C GLU A 176 10.18 -8.96 -6.64
N ASP A 177 9.94 -7.81 -5.99
CA ASP A 177 9.45 -7.74 -4.62
C ASP A 177 8.17 -8.58 -4.41
N THR A 178 7.26 -8.61 -5.42
CA THR A 178 6.01 -9.39 -5.33
C THR A 178 6.26 -10.91 -5.39
N ILE A 179 7.20 -11.32 -6.25
CA ILE A 179 7.60 -12.72 -6.37
C ILE A 179 8.25 -13.20 -5.07
N GLU A 180 9.26 -12.46 -4.60
CA GLU A 180 10.00 -12.78 -3.37
C GLU A 180 9.08 -12.79 -2.14
N ALA A 181 8.12 -11.85 -2.05
CA ALA A 181 7.13 -11.84 -0.99
C ALA A 181 6.24 -13.09 -0.98
N ALA A 182 5.75 -13.49 -2.15
CA ALA A 182 4.90 -14.68 -2.28
C ALA A 182 5.69 -15.98 -1.98
N GLU A 183 6.93 -16.08 -2.40
CA GLU A 183 7.81 -17.22 -2.09
C GLU A 183 8.10 -17.29 -0.61
N PHE A 184 8.47 -16.16 0.01
CA PHE A 184 8.71 -16.09 1.45
C PHE A 184 7.49 -16.56 2.27
N LEU A 185 6.28 -16.11 1.91
CA LEU A 185 5.06 -16.52 2.60
C LEU A 185 4.71 -18.00 2.38
N LYS A 186 5.10 -18.61 1.25
CA LYS A 186 4.92 -20.05 1.02
C LYS A 186 5.85 -20.92 1.88
N GLU A 187 7.08 -20.47 2.07
CA GLU A 187 8.13 -21.21 2.78
C GLU A 187 8.00 -21.14 4.31
N ASN A 188 7.34 -20.08 4.81
CA ASN A 188 7.22 -19.81 6.26
C ASN A 188 5.79 -20.04 6.81
N LYS A 189 5.02 -20.89 6.16
CA LYS A 189 3.69 -21.32 6.62
C LYS A 189 3.75 -22.24 7.83
#